data_5f9ab79c0d0578e90574ea20baf5c46f
#
_entry.id   5f9ab79c0d0578e90574ea20baf5c46f
#
_cell.length_a   1.000
_cell.length_b   1.000
_cell.length_c   1.000
_cell.angle_alpha   90.00
_cell.angle_beta   90.00
_cell.angle_gamma   90.00
#
_symmetry.space_group_name_H-M   'P 1'
#
loop_
_entity.id
_entity.type
_entity.pdbx_description
1 polymer ?
#
loop_
_entity_poly.entity_id
_entity_poly.type
_entity_poly.pdbx_seq_one_letter_code
_entity_poly.pdbx_strand_id
1 'polypeptide(L)'
;YEVTSPVPGDNVPIQLNNKGFFAWFEPICKLYMLPKYNELDLTPFFAPFFMVFFGLCLGDSGYGLFLFLGATLYRLFAKNISATMRPVLSLIQVLAASTFFCGLLTGTFFGANIYDIDLPFFQKMKETLFMDNNDMFQLSLILGVVQILFGMVLKAVNQGIQGGIKYAVAT
;
A
#
# COMPACT_ATOMS: atom_id res chain seq x y z
N TYR A 1 7.42 41.88 6.05
CA TYR A 1 7.18 40.58 5.42
C TYR A 1 5.88 40.72 4.62
N GLU A 2 5.96 40.68 3.28
CA GLU A 2 4.76 40.55 2.44
C GLU A 2 4.39 39.06 2.36
N VAL A 3 3.19 38.74 2.80
CA VAL A 3 2.63 37.39 2.66
C VAL A 3 1.90 37.36 1.34
N THR A 4 2.54 36.81 0.32
CA THR A 4 1.93 36.59 -1.01
C THR A 4 1.48 35.14 -1.15
N SER A 5 0.41 34.89 -1.92
CA SER A 5 -0.01 33.54 -2.29
C SER A 5 1.08 32.89 -3.16
N PRO A 6 1.42 31.62 -2.95
CA PRO A 6 2.43 30.92 -3.76
C PRO A 6 2.03 30.87 -5.24
N VAL A 7 3.03 31.12 -6.11
CA VAL A 7 2.88 31.08 -7.57
C VAL A 7 3.33 29.72 -8.10
N PRO A 8 2.77 29.22 -9.23
CA PRO A 8 3.25 27.98 -9.85
C PRO A 8 4.76 28.07 -10.15
N GLY A 9 5.54 27.20 -9.51
CA GLY A 9 7.02 27.22 -9.60
C GLY A 9 7.75 27.53 -8.31
N ASP A 10 7.07 28.04 -7.29
CA ASP A 10 7.67 28.29 -5.97
C ASP A 10 7.91 26.95 -5.23
N ASN A 11 9.09 26.83 -4.63
CA ASN A 11 9.42 25.71 -3.74
C ASN A 11 8.79 25.93 -2.35
N VAL A 12 7.48 25.76 -2.27
CA VAL A 12 6.76 25.90 -1.00
C VAL A 12 6.82 24.55 -0.25
N PRO A 13 7.13 24.55 1.06
CA PRO A 13 7.06 23.32 1.83
C PRO A 13 5.61 22.80 1.90
N ILE A 14 5.41 21.56 1.44
CA ILE A 14 4.09 20.93 1.36
C ILE A 14 3.93 19.96 2.52
N GLN A 15 2.79 20.04 3.18
CA GLN A 15 2.38 19.10 4.20
C GLN A 15 1.16 18.32 3.70
N LEU A 16 1.31 17.00 3.63
CA LEU A 16 0.18 16.09 3.35
C LEU A 16 -0.78 16.12 4.55
N ASN A 17 -2.07 16.11 4.26
CA ASN A 17 -3.14 16.09 5.27
C ASN A 17 -4.16 14.98 4.96
N ASN A 18 -3.66 13.75 4.86
CA ASN A 18 -4.50 12.58 4.68
C ASN A 18 -5.16 12.17 5.99
N LYS A 19 -6.40 11.67 5.93
CA LYS A 19 -7.16 11.24 7.10
C LYS A 19 -7.28 9.72 7.16
N GLY A 20 -7.33 9.18 8.37
CA GLY A 20 -7.59 7.77 8.63
C GLY A 20 -6.56 6.84 7.98
N PHE A 21 -7.04 5.84 7.24
CA PHE A 21 -6.23 4.81 6.60
C PHE A 21 -5.12 5.35 5.68
N PHE A 22 -5.41 6.36 4.88
CA PHE A 22 -4.44 6.92 3.92
C PHE A 22 -3.28 7.67 4.59
N ALA A 23 -3.50 8.23 5.77
CA ALA A 23 -2.44 8.88 6.55
C ALA A 23 -1.30 7.92 6.93
N TRP A 24 -1.58 6.62 7.04
CA TRP A 24 -0.56 5.62 7.36
C TRP A 24 0.42 5.39 6.20
N PHE A 25 0.04 5.75 4.97
CA PHE A 25 0.88 5.64 3.76
C PHE A 25 1.69 6.91 3.47
N GLU A 26 1.45 8.02 4.16
CA GLU A 26 2.25 9.25 4.01
C GLU A 26 3.76 9.05 4.21
N PRO A 27 4.24 8.20 5.16
CA PRO A 27 5.68 7.94 5.27
C PRO A 27 6.30 7.42 3.98
N ILE A 28 5.56 6.62 3.20
CA ILE A 28 6.04 6.12 1.90
C ILE A 28 6.12 7.26 0.89
N CYS A 29 5.09 8.12 0.81
CA CYS A 29 5.12 9.30 -0.06
C CYS A 29 6.28 10.24 0.26
N LYS A 30 6.57 10.43 1.54
CA LYS A 30 7.71 11.27 1.98
C LYS A 30 9.06 10.68 1.59
N LEU A 31 9.17 9.36 1.47
CA LEU A 31 10.40 8.69 1.02
C LEU A 31 10.62 8.82 -0.49
N TYR A 32 9.54 8.79 -1.28
CA TYR A 32 9.66 8.86 -2.74
C TYR A 32 9.74 10.29 -3.24
N MET A 33 8.67 11.02 -3.16
CA MET A 33 8.61 12.45 -3.51
C MET A 33 7.26 13.03 -3.08
N LEU A 34 7.31 14.20 -2.43
CA LEU A 34 6.11 14.96 -2.14
C LEU A 34 5.56 15.59 -3.44
N PRO A 35 4.23 15.65 -3.63
CA PRO A 35 3.64 16.35 -4.75
C PRO A 35 3.96 17.84 -4.70
N LYS A 36 3.98 18.52 -5.85
CA LYS A 36 4.09 19.98 -5.89
C LYS A 36 2.78 20.62 -5.44
N TYR A 37 2.83 21.92 -5.11
CA TYR A 37 1.67 22.65 -4.57
C TYR A 37 0.38 22.51 -5.40
N ASN A 38 0.48 22.42 -6.72
CA ASN A 38 -0.66 22.28 -7.64
C ASN A 38 -0.89 20.83 -8.12
N GLU A 39 -0.20 19.86 -7.55
CA GLU A 39 -0.32 18.45 -7.94
C GLU A 39 -1.33 17.71 -7.06
N LEU A 40 -1.99 16.73 -7.65
CA LEU A 40 -2.89 15.85 -6.93
C LEU A 40 -2.12 15.01 -5.92
N ASP A 41 -2.62 14.88 -4.70
CA ASP A 41 -2.09 13.92 -3.73
C ASP A 41 -2.40 12.49 -4.19
N LEU A 42 -1.36 11.75 -4.55
CA LEU A 42 -1.48 10.38 -5.04
C LEU A 42 -1.59 9.36 -3.91
N THR A 43 -1.41 9.74 -2.64
CA THR A 43 -1.42 8.82 -1.49
C THR A 43 -2.68 7.94 -1.43
N PRO A 44 -3.91 8.46 -1.57
CA PRO A 44 -5.11 7.64 -1.50
C PRO A 44 -5.22 6.64 -2.65
N PHE A 45 -4.64 6.98 -3.79
CA PHE A 45 -4.76 6.19 -5.01
C PHE A 45 -3.75 5.05 -5.07
N PHE A 46 -2.50 5.27 -4.62
CA PHE A 46 -1.51 4.21 -4.64
C PHE A 46 -1.58 3.27 -3.42
N ALA A 47 -2.09 3.74 -2.27
CA ALA A 47 -2.13 2.99 -1.03
C ALA A 47 -2.76 1.58 -1.16
N PRO A 48 -3.94 1.40 -1.79
CA PRO A 48 -4.54 0.07 -1.95
C PRO A 48 -3.69 -0.86 -2.83
N PHE A 49 -3.12 -0.35 -3.93
CA PHE A 49 -2.24 -1.13 -4.79
C PHE A 49 -0.97 -1.54 -4.05
N PHE A 50 -0.34 -0.60 -3.35
CA PHE A 50 0.86 -0.87 -2.58
C PHE A 50 0.62 -1.96 -1.52
N MET A 51 -0.50 -1.88 -0.81
CA MET A 51 -0.90 -2.87 0.19
C MET A 51 -1.04 -4.26 -0.42
N VAL A 52 -1.76 -4.38 -1.55
CA VAL A 52 -1.98 -5.68 -2.21
C VAL A 52 -0.68 -6.23 -2.77
N PHE A 53 0.12 -5.43 -3.49
CA PHE A 53 1.39 -5.89 -4.04
C PHE A 53 2.39 -6.29 -2.97
N PHE A 54 2.45 -5.55 -1.87
CA PHE A 54 3.31 -5.92 -0.74
C PHE A 54 2.90 -7.30 -0.17
N GLY A 55 1.60 -7.52 0.01
CA GLY A 55 1.07 -8.80 0.45
C GLY A 55 1.39 -9.94 -0.51
N LEU A 56 1.22 -9.72 -1.82
CA LEU A 56 1.54 -10.71 -2.86
C LEU A 56 3.05 -11.01 -2.93
N CYS A 57 3.90 -9.99 -2.81
CA CYS A 57 5.36 -10.16 -2.86
C CYS A 57 5.91 -10.95 -1.66
N LEU A 58 5.41 -10.71 -0.46
CA LEU A 58 5.81 -11.47 0.72
C LEU A 58 5.12 -12.84 0.78
N GLY A 59 3.82 -12.89 0.51
CA GLY A 59 3.00 -14.08 0.33
C GLY A 59 3.12 -15.17 1.41
N ASP A 60 3.40 -14.79 2.67
CA ASP A 60 3.63 -15.74 3.76
C ASP A 60 2.86 -15.33 5.02
N SER A 61 1.90 -16.16 5.42
CA SER A 61 1.03 -15.88 6.57
C SER A 61 1.77 -15.92 7.92
N GLY A 62 2.83 -16.72 8.04
CA GLY A 62 3.65 -16.78 9.26
C GLY A 62 4.41 -15.47 9.50
N TYR A 63 5.10 -14.97 8.46
CA TYR A 63 5.78 -13.67 8.56
C TYR A 63 4.79 -12.51 8.70
N GLY A 64 3.64 -12.56 8.01
CA GLY A 64 2.58 -11.57 8.18
C GLY A 64 2.08 -11.50 9.62
N LEU A 65 1.79 -12.66 10.22
CA LEU A 65 1.36 -12.74 11.62
C LEU A 65 2.44 -12.26 12.58
N PHE A 66 3.70 -12.66 12.36
CA PHE A 66 4.83 -12.26 13.19
C PHE A 66 5.02 -10.73 13.18
N LEU A 67 5.01 -10.10 12.02
CA LEU A 67 5.14 -8.65 11.91
C LEU A 67 3.95 -7.92 12.52
N PHE A 68 2.73 -8.43 12.32
CA PHE A 68 1.52 -7.86 12.90
C PHE A 68 1.54 -7.88 14.43
N LEU A 69 1.87 -9.04 15.00
CA LEU A 69 1.98 -9.20 16.44
C LEU A 69 3.14 -8.36 17.01
N GLY A 70 4.30 -8.35 16.36
CA GLY A 70 5.45 -7.55 16.75
C GLY A 70 5.12 -6.05 16.81
N ALA A 71 4.50 -5.51 15.77
CA ALA A 71 4.08 -4.11 15.74
C ALA A 71 3.00 -3.79 16.79
N THR A 72 2.08 -4.73 17.03
CA THR A 72 1.03 -4.60 18.05
C THR A 72 1.60 -4.63 19.46
N LEU A 73 2.48 -5.59 19.75
CA LEU A 73 3.16 -5.69 21.04
C LEU A 73 4.01 -4.44 21.32
N TYR A 74 4.79 -3.99 20.31
CA TYR A 74 5.54 -2.75 20.46
C TYR A 74 4.64 -1.58 20.79
N ARG A 75 3.47 -1.45 20.13
CA ARG A 75 2.51 -0.38 20.39
C ARG A 75 1.88 -0.46 21.77
N LEU A 76 1.70 -1.67 22.33
CA LEU A 76 1.14 -1.88 23.66
C LEU A 76 2.16 -1.61 24.78
N PHE A 77 3.42 -2.01 24.59
CA PHE A 77 4.46 -1.90 25.63
C PHE A 77 5.23 -0.57 25.58
N ALA A 78 5.29 0.10 24.45
CA ALA A 78 6.01 1.38 24.35
C ALA A 78 5.20 2.50 24.98
N LYS A 79 5.67 3.01 26.13
CA LYS A 79 5.01 4.09 26.89
C LYS A 79 4.96 5.43 26.16
N ASN A 80 5.94 5.72 25.31
CA ASN A 80 6.04 6.99 24.56
C ASN A 80 6.38 6.73 23.09
N ILE A 81 5.36 6.59 22.25
CA ILE A 81 5.54 6.46 20.81
C ILE A 81 5.56 7.86 20.19
N SER A 82 6.65 8.21 19.52
CA SER A 82 6.79 9.46 18.76
C SER A 82 5.65 9.63 17.75
N ALA A 83 5.22 10.87 17.51
CA ALA A 83 4.20 11.19 16.52
C ALA A 83 4.56 10.68 15.12
N THR A 84 5.85 10.66 14.78
CA THR A 84 6.37 10.13 13.51
C THR A 84 6.29 8.60 13.42
N MET A 85 6.45 7.89 14.54
CA MET A 85 6.44 6.42 14.56
C MET A 85 5.03 5.83 14.55
N ARG A 86 4.02 6.57 15.00
CA ARG A 86 2.63 6.08 15.01
C ARG A 86 2.11 5.68 13.63
N PRO A 87 2.21 6.53 12.58
CA PRO A 87 1.78 6.14 11.24
C PRO A 87 2.62 4.99 10.66
N VAL A 88 3.91 4.94 10.96
CA VAL A 88 4.79 3.84 10.52
C VAL A 88 4.36 2.50 11.11
N LEU A 89 4.05 2.44 12.41
CA LEU A 89 3.56 1.22 13.05
C LEU A 89 2.20 0.78 12.47
N SER A 90 1.29 1.73 12.22
CA SER A 90 0.01 1.42 11.57
C SER A 90 0.20 0.91 10.15
N LEU A 91 1.14 1.50 9.40
CA LEU A 91 1.53 1.03 8.08
C LEU A 91 2.03 -0.43 8.13
N ILE A 92 2.96 -0.73 9.04
CA ILE A 92 3.47 -2.11 9.23
C ILE A 92 2.33 -3.07 9.55
N GLN A 93 1.38 -2.69 10.42
CA GLN A 93 0.24 -3.54 10.76
C GLN A 93 -0.64 -3.84 9.54
N VAL A 94 -0.93 -2.83 8.70
CA VAL A 94 -1.75 -3.01 7.50
C VAL A 94 -1.04 -3.87 6.46
N LEU A 95 0.25 -3.63 6.22
CA LEU A 95 1.04 -4.42 5.29
C LEU A 95 1.21 -5.86 5.77
N ALA A 96 1.43 -6.05 7.07
CA ALA A 96 1.50 -7.36 7.69
C ALA A 96 0.17 -8.13 7.59
N ALA A 97 -0.97 -7.44 7.79
CA ALA A 97 -2.29 -8.03 7.58
C ALA A 97 -2.49 -8.46 6.11
N SER A 98 -2.12 -7.62 5.14
CA SER A 98 -2.16 -7.98 3.72
C SER A 98 -1.30 -9.20 3.41
N THR A 99 -0.07 -9.24 3.94
CA THR A 99 0.84 -10.40 3.81
C THR A 99 0.23 -11.66 4.40
N PHE A 100 -0.39 -11.56 5.56
CA PHE A 100 -1.08 -12.69 6.21
C PHE A 100 -2.19 -13.25 5.31
N PHE A 101 -3.05 -12.40 4.77
CA PHE A 101 -4.13 -12.84 3.89
C PHE A 101 -3.61 -13.43 2.58
N CYS A 102 -2.61 -12.81 1.94
CA CYS A 102 -2.00 -13.36 0.73
C CYS A 102 -1.30 -14.70 1.00
N GLY A 103 -0.63 -14.85 2.14
CA GLY A 103 -0.02 -16.10 2.57
C GLY A 103 -1.04 -17.21 2.83
N LEU A 104 -2.25 -16.88 3.28
CA LEU A 104 -3.35 -17.87 3.37
C LEU A 104 -3.82 -18.33 1.99
N LEU A 105 -3.83 -17.46 0.98
CA LEU A 105 -4.19 -17.84 -0.38
C LEU A 105 -3.19 -18.83 -0.98
N THR A 106 -1.90 -18.64 -0.71
CA THR A 106 -0.83 -19.57 -1.17
C THR A 106 -0.63 -20.77 -0.26
N GLY A 107 -1.19 -20.73 0.96
CA GLY A 107 -0.97 -21.77 1.97
C GLY A 107 0.43 -21.73 2.59
N THR A 108 1.18 -20.64 2.44
CA THR A 108 2.55 -20.54 2.94
C THR A 108 2.59 -19.98 4.36
N PHE A 109 3.30 -20.70 5.25
CA PHE A 109 3.49 -20.34 6.65
C PHE A 109 4.94 -20.60 7.06
N PHE A 110 5.74 -19.55 7.25
CA PHE A 110 7.19 -19.59 7.47
C PHE A 110 7.91 -20.46 6.43
N GLY A 111 7.53 -20.33 5.16
CA GLY A 111 8.11 -21.09 4.05
C GLY A 111 7.63 -22.54 3.92
N ALA A 112 6.84 -23.05 4.84
CA ALA A 112 6.20 -24.37 4.76
C ALA A 112 4.76 -24.25 4.21
N ASN A 113 4.30 -25.25 3.48
CA ASN A 113 2.92 -25.26 2.99
C ASN A 113 2.00 -25.90 4.05
N ILE A 114 1.07 -25.10 4.61
CA ILE A 114 0.12 -25.57 5.63
C ILE A 114 -0.96 -26.51 5.06
N TYR A 115 -1.18 -26.47 3.75
CA TYR A 115 -2.16 -27.28 3.08
C TYR A 115 -1.69 -28.72 2.80
N ASP A 116 -0.41 -29.01 3.05
CA ASP A 116 0.14 -30.37 3.03
C ASP A 116 -0.07 -31.11 4.36
N ILE A 117 -0.61 -30.42 5.38
CA ILE A 117 -0.92 -31.01 6.69
C ILE A 117 -2.29 -31.68 6.61
N ASP A 118 -2.34 -32.97 6.95
CA ASP A 118 -3.58 -33.80 6.97
C ASP A 118 -4.50 -33.46 8.15
N LEU A 119 -4.97 -32.20 8.20
CA LEU A 119 -6.02 -31.78 9.14
C LEU A 119 -7.27 -31.36 8.36
N PRO A 120 -8.46 -31.83 8.78
CA PRO A 120 -9.72 -31.55 8.05
C PRO A 120 -9.99 -30.05 7.87
N PHE A 121 -9.52 -29.23 8.81
CA PHE A 121 -9.65 -27.79 8.77
C PHE A 121 -8.83 -27.17 7.62
N PHE A 122 -7.56 -27.57 7.47
CA PHE A 122 -6.69 -27.05 6.41
C PHE A 122 -7.09 -27.57 5.03
N GLN A 123 -7.60 -28.79 4.94
CA GLN A 123 -8.12 -29.33 3.70
C GLN A 123 -9.34 -28.57 3.19
N LYS A 124 -10.26 -28.20 4.09
CA LYS A 124 -11.41 -27.35 3.75
C LYS A 124 -11.01 -25.93 3.35
N MET A 125 -9.98 -25.36 3.99
CA MET A 125 -9.42 -24.08 3.58
C MET A 125 -8.76 -24.16 2.21
N LYS A 126 -8.03 -25.23 1.92
CA LYS A 126 -7.43 -25.49 0.61
C LYS A 126 -8.47 -25.47 -0.50
N GLU A 127 -9.56 -26.20 -0.34
CA GLU A 127 -10.65 -26.24 -1.34
C GLU A 127 -11.30 -24.88 -1.61
N THR A 128 -11.29 -23.98 -0.61
CA THR A 128 -12.01 -22.69 -0.69
C THR A 128 -11.11 -21.52 -1.06
N LEU A 129 -9.86 -21.50 -0.60
CA LEU A 129 -9.00 -20.32 -0.64
C LEU A 129 -7.72 -20.51 -1.46
N PHE A 130 -7.30 -21.77 -1.67
CA PHE A 130 -6.00 -22.02 -2.28
C PHE A 130 -5.94 -21.53 -3.72
N MET A 131 -4.94 -20.72 -4.00
CA MET A 131 -4.55 -20.28 -5.34
C MET A 131 -3.20 -20.89 -5.67
N ASP A 132 -3.11 -21.57 -6.81
CA ASP A 132 -1.84 -22.11 -7.30
C ASP A 132 -0.91 -20.98 -7.73
N ASN A 133 0.40 -21.29 -7.84
CA ASN A 133 1.41 -20.33 -8.27
C ASN A 133 1.08 -19.68 -9.62
N ASN A 134 0.45 -20.41 -10.52
CA ASN A 134 0.00 -19.90 -11.81
C ASN A 134 -1.14 -18.88 -11.66
N ASP A 135 -2.09 -19.14 -10.76
CA ASP A 135 -3.21 -18.24 -10.47
C ASP A 135 -2.71 -16.95 -9.83
N MET A 136 -1.76 -17.07 -8.89
CA MET A 136 -1.11 -15.91 -8.26
C MET A 136 -0.31 -15.08 -9.25
N PHE A 137 0.37 -15.72 -10.19
CA PHE A 137 1.08 -15.05 -11.28
C PHE A 137 0.11 -14.29 -12.19
N GLN A 138 -0.96 -14.93 -12.63
CA GLN A 138 -1.99 -14.28 -13.45
C GLN A 138 -2.64 -13.11 -12.72
N LEU A 139 -2.99 -13.27 -11.44
CA LEU A 139 -3.56 -12.23 -10.61
C LEU A 139 -2.62 -11.02 -10.51
N SER A 140 -1.34 -11.25 -10.22
CA SER A 140 -0.35 -10.18 -10.11
C SER A 140 -0.13 -9.44 -11.43
N LEU A 141 -0.18 -10.15 -12.56
CA LEU A 141 -0.06 -9.57 -13.89
C LEU A 141 -1.28 -8.70 -14.24
N ILE A 142 -2.49 -9.19 -13.96
CA ILE A 142 -3.73 -8.43 -14.18
C ILE A 142 -3.72 -7.16 -13.30
N LEU A 143 -3.39 -7.29 -12.01
CA LEU A 143 -3.28 -6.15 -11.10
C LEU A 143 -2.23 -5.14 -11.57
N GLY A 144 -1.10 -5.61 -12.11
CA GLY A 144 -0.06 -4.75 -12.67
C GLY A 144 -0.56 -3.93 -13.86
N VAL A 145 -1.27 -4.57 -14.80
CA VAL A 145 -1.90 -3.88 -15.94
C VAL A 145 -2.93 -2.85 -15.47
N VAL A 146 -3.80 -3.24 -14.54
CA VAL A 146 -4.80 -2.33 -13.96
C VAL A 146 -4.13 -1.13 -13.30
N GLN A 147 -3.06 -1.34 -12.53
CA GLN A 147 -2.32 -0.26 -11.88
C GLN A 147 -1.68 0.70 -12.89
N ILE A 148 -1.07 0.18 -13.96
CA ILE A 148 -0.47 1.01 -15.01
C ILE A 148 -1.54 1.87 -15.68
N LEU A 149 -2.66 1.28 -16.10
CA LEU A 149 -3.77 1.99 -16.72
C LEU A 149 -4.34 3.06 -15.78
N PHE A 150 -4.52 2.71 -14.52
CA PHE A 150 -4.98 3.65 -13.49
C PHE A 150 -3.99 4.80 -13.28
N GLY A 151 -2.68 4.52 -13.25
CA GLY A 151 -1.64 5.53 -13.17
C GLY A 151 -1.62 6.48 -14.38
N MET A 152 -1.87 5.97 -15.58
CA MET A 152 -2.01 6.79 -16.79
C MET A 152 -3.22 7.73 -16.69
N VAL A 153 -4.36 7.24 -16.21
CA VAL A 153 -5.55 8.06 -15.97
C VAL A 153 -5.26 9.17 -14.95
N LEU A 154 -4.62 8.84 -13.83
CA LEU A 154 -4.24 9.83 -12.81
C LEU A 154 -3.27 10.88 -13.37
N LYS A 155 -2.30 10.46 -14.18
CA LYS A 155 -1.39 11.38 -14.87
C LYS A 155 -2.14 12.33 -15.79
N ALA A 156 -3.07 11.83 -16.61
CA ALA A 156 -3.90 12.64 -17.49
C ALA A 156 -4.76 13.65 -16.70
N VAL A 157 -5.37 13.22 -15.60
CA VAL A 157 -6.15 14.09 -14.72
C VAL A 157 -5.26 15.18 -14.11
N ASN A 158 -4.08 14.83 -13.59
CA ASN A 158 -3.16 15.80 -12.98
C ASN A 158 -2.68 16.84 -14.01
N GLN A 159 -2.38 16.42 -15.22
CA GLN A 159 -2.01 17.33 -16.32
C GLN A 159 -3.18 18.22 -16.76
N GLY A 160 -4.41 17.68 -16.75
CA GLY A 160 -5.61 18.46 -17.04
C GLY A 160 -5.85 19.56 -16.01
N ILE A 161 -5.54 19.32 -14.74
CA ILE A 161 -5.65 20.30 -13.64
C ILE A 161 -4.59 21.41 -13.79
N GLN A 162 -3.35 21.06 -14.19
CA GLN A 162 -2.23 22.00 -14.28
C GLN A 162 -2.22 22.84 -15.56
N GLY A 163 -2.50 22.22 -16.71
CA GLY A 163 -2.29 22.84 -18.03
C GLY A 163 -3.54 22.95 -18.90
N GLY A 164 -4.68 22.45 -18.42
CA GLY A 164 -5.92 22.38 -19.20
C GLY A 164 -6.04 21.11 -20.06
N ILE A 165 -7.27 20.87 -20.52
CA ILE A 165 -7.68 19.61 -21.20
C ILE A 165 -6.82 19.28 -22.44
N LYS A 166 -6.27 20.28 -23.13
CA LYS A 166 -5.42 20.07 -24.32
C LYS A 166 -4.14 19.28 -24.01
N TYR A 167 -3.58 19.43 -22.82
CA TYR A 167 -2.37 18.71 -22.39
C TYR A 167 -2.66 17.31 -21.88
N ALA A 168 -3.89 17.06 -21.37
CA ALA A 168 -4.30 15.75 -20.91
C ALA A 168 -4.49 14.73 -22.05
N VAL A 169 -4.79 15.18 -23.25
CA VAL A 169 -5.03 14.31 -24.42
C VAL A 169 -3.73 14.01 -25.20
N ALA A 170 -2.68 14.79 -25.01
CA ALA A 170 -1.39 14.65 -25.73
C ALA A 170 -0.42 13.68 -25.04
N THR A 171 -0.84 12.98 -23.96
CA THR A 171 -0.03 12.05 -23.18
C THR A 171 -0.48 10.62 -23.37
#